data_aa6464df775e5e8affa047cc46a6ec4b
#
_entry.id   aa6464df775e5e8affa047cc46a6ec4b
#
_cell.length_a   1.000
_cell.length_b   1.000
_cell.length_c   1.000
_cell.angle_alpha   90.00
_cell.angle_beta   90.00
_cell.angle_gamma   90.00
#
_symmetry.space_group_name_H-M   'P 1'
#
loop_
_entity.id
_entity.type
_entity.pdbx_description
1 polymer ?
#
loop_
_entity_poly.entity_id
_entity_poly.type
_entity_poly.pdbx_seq_one_letter_code
_entity_poly.pdbx_strand_id
1 'polypeptide(L)'
;MTTLFHTSATHILRFDTIRDRLAPDVQLNHVVRTDWLDRARGGIDKRLRTEIMDAVGTARGPVLCSCSTIGGIAAEAGAIRIDQPMMQAAADIGGRILVAYCLMSTATPTLELLYKCLDGRAADIHSLPLPHLWALFESGDTEAFEQSIAAEVDVWAAKNGAPNVVVLAQASMSAAQEFATVDCPILTSPETAFRALLAQLR
;
A
#
# COMPACT_ATOMS: atom_id res chain seq x y z
N MET A 1 -10.75 3.15 -20.06
CA MET A 1 -9.34 3.50 -19.75
C MET A 1 -9.26 3.93 -18.30
N THR A 2 -8.30 3.47 -17.56
CA THR A 2 -8.13 3.66 -16.12
C THR A 2 -6.73 4.21 -15.87
N THR A 3 -6.58 5.20 -14.98
CA THR A 3 -5.28 5.83 -14.71
C THR A 3 -4.73 5.39 -13.36
N LEU A 4 -3.47 4.93 -13.35
CA LEU A 4 -2.75 4.52 -12.14
C LEU A 4 -1.57 5.46 -11.91
N PHE A 5 -1.57 6.17 -10.80
CA PHE A 5 -0.44 6.98 -10.37
C PHE A 5 0.50 6.16 -9.48
N HIS A 6 1.77 6.13 -9.85
CA HIS A 6 2.84 5.42 -9.15
C HIS A 6 3.95 6.37 -8.73
N THR A 7 4.63 6.05 -7.64
CA THR A 7 5.88 6.72 -7.23
C THR A 7 7.11 5.84 -7.45
N SER A 8 6.93 4.66 -8.07
CA SER A 8 7.99 3.77 -8.54
C SER A 8 7.54 3.05 -9.81
N ALA A 9 8.44 2.94 -10.80
CA ALA A 9 8.17 2.23 -12.04
C ALA A 9 7.98 0.71 -11.84
N THR A 10 8.49 0.14 -10.76
CA THR A 10 8.33 -1.29 -10.43
C THR A 10 6.86 -1.70 -10.27
N HIS A 11 5.99 -0.75 -9.96
CA HIS A 11 4.56 -1.02 -9.83
C HIS A 11 3.84 -1.25 -11.17
N ILE A 12 4.41 -0.80 -12.30
CA ILE A 12 3.83 -1.02 -13.63
C ILE A 12 3.63 -2.51 -13.87
N LEU A 13 4.72 -3.29 -13.84
CA LEU A 13 4.67 -4.72 -14.07
C LEU A 13 3.72 -5.43 -13.09
N ARG A 14 3.73 -5.03 -11.82
CA ARG A 14 2.85 -5.61 -10.79
C ARG A 14 1.38 -5.43 -11.15
N PHE A 15 0.96 -4.23 -11.52
CA PHE A 15 -0.43 -3.97 -11.88
C PHE A 15 -0.80 -4.55 -13.25
N ASP A 16 0.12 -4.61 -14.20
CA ASP A 16 -0.12 -5.31 -15.47
C ASP A 16 -0.35 -6.81 -15.23
N THR A 17 0.45 -7.46 -14.39
CA THR A 17 0.26 -8.87 -14.02
C THR A 17 -1.11 -9.10 -13.34
N ILE A 18 -1.52 -8.22 -12.44
CA ILE A 18 -2.84 -8.30 -11.79
C ILE A 18 -3.96 -8.10 -12.83
N ARG A 19 -3.84 -7.11 -13.72
CA ARG A 19 -4.78 -6.83 -14.80
C ARG A 19 -4.92 -8.05 -15.73
N ASP A 20 -3.81 -8.63 -16.19
CA ASP A 20 -3.82 -9.75 -17.13
C ASP A 20 -4.55 -10.96 -16.55
N ARG A 21 -4.47 -11.16 -15.23
CA ARG A 21 -5.15 -12.23 -14.53
C ARG A 21 -6.63 -11.94 -14.25
N LEU A 22 -6.99 -10.69 -13.92
CA LEU A 22 -8.33 -10.36 -13.41
C LEU A 22 -9.25 -9.71 -14.46
N ALA A 23 -8.68 -8.96 -15.40
CA ALA A 23 -9.42 -8.16 -16.36
C ALA A 23 -8.54 -7.79 -17.57
N PRO A 24 -8.15 -8.75 -18.43
CA PRO A 24 -7.17 -8.55 -19.51
C PRO A 24 -7.60 -7.49 -20.53
N ASP A 25 -8.89 -7.24 -20.67
CA ASP A 25 -9.43 -6.25 -21.62
C ASP A 25 -9.38 -4.79 -21.08
N VAL A 26 -9.02 -4.61 -19.82
CA VAL A 26 -8.95 -3.28 -19.21
C VAL A 26 -7.64 -2.59 -19.58
N GLN A 27 -7.74 -1.42 -20.21
CA GLN A 27 -6.59 -0.60 -20.55
C GLN A 27 -6.13 0.22 -19.35
N LEU A 28 -4.86 0.08 -18.96
CA LEU A 28 -4.21 0.83 -17.90
C LEU A 28 -3.33 1.93 -18.50
N ASN A 29 -3.47 3.14 -17.96
CA ASN A 29 -2.58 4.26 -18.21
C ASN A 29 -1.73 4.47 -16.94
N HIS A 30 -0.45 4.11 -17.01
CA HIS A 30 0.48 4.26 -15.90
C HIS A 30 1.17 5.62 -15.96
N VAL A 31 1.06 6.38 -14.87
CA VAL A 31 1.74 7.67 -14.68
C VAL A 31 2.71 7.53 -13.52
N VAL A 32 4.02 7.59 -13.80
CA VAL A 32 5.06 7.44 -12.78
C VAL A 32 5.59 8.82 -12.37
N ARG A 33 5.51 9.13 -11.07
CA ARG A 33 5.94 10.39 -10.45
C ARG A 33 6.83 10.09 -9.24
N THR A 34 8.07 9.67 -9.49
CA THR A 34 9.06 9.41 -8.44
C THR A 34 9.35 10.66 -7.62
N ASP A 35 9.37 11.83 -8.26
CA ASP A 35 9.55 13.15 -7.64
C ASP A 35 8.52 13.45 -6.54
N TRP A 36 7.31 12.92 -6.64
CA TRP A 36 6.30 13.13 -5.60
C TRP A 36 6.66 12.44 -4.28
N LEU A 37 7.21 11.22 -4.34
CA LEU A 37 7.63 10.52 -3.13
C LEU A 37 8.84 11.20 -2.49
N ASP A 38 9.83 11.60 -3.30
CA ASP A 38 11.03 12.26 -2.80
C ASP A 38 10.69 13.56 -2.06
N ARG A 39 9.79 14.35 -2.62
CA ARG A 39 9.29 15.59 -1.99
C ARG A 39 8.45 15.31 -0.75
N ALA A 40 7.63 14.26 -0.76
CA ALA A 40 6.76 13.89 0.35
C ALA A 40 7.52 13.35 1.57
N ARG A 41 8.75 12.83 1.41
CA ARG A 41 9.60 12.36 2.54
C ARG A 41 9.88 13.47 3.56
N GLY A 42 9.97 14.72 3.12
CA GLY A 42 10.16 15.90 3.98
C GLY A 42 8.87 16.56 4.47
N GLY A 43 7.73 15.97 4.17
CA GLY A 43 6.41 16.53 4.39
C GLY A 43 5.77 17.03 3.08
N ILE A 44 4.43 17.06 3.06
CA ILE A 44 3.69 17.47 1.86
C ILE A 44 3.34 18.95 1.96
N ASP A 45 4.04 19.76 1.17
CA ASP A 45 3.77 21.18 1.05
C ASP A 45 2.51 21.49 0.19
N LYS A 46 2.07 22.74 0.22
CA LYS A 46 0.90 23.20 -0.55
C LYS A 46 1.07 22.99 -2.05
N ARG A 47 2.28 23.15 -2.58
CA ARG A 47 2.56 23.02 -4.01
C ARG A 47 2.42 21.56 -4.46
N LEU A 48 3.04 20.62 -3.72
CA LEU A 48 2.93 19.19 -4.01
C LEU A 48 1.48 18.72 -3.89
N ARG A 49 0.76 19.18 -2.85
CA ARG A 49 -0.66 18.87 -2.68
C ARG A 49 -1.49 19.30 -3.89
N THR A 50 -1.36 20.56 -4.33
CA THR A 50 -2.09 21.08 -5.49
C THR A 50 -1.75 20.27 -6.74
N GLU A 51 -0.48 19.98 -6.98
CA GLU A 51 -0.02 19.21 -8.14
C GLU A 51 -0.63 17.80 -8.20
N ILE A 52 -0.70 17.10 -7.05
CA ILE A 52 -1.32 15.77 -6.96
C ILE A 52 -2.83 15.89 -7.24
N MET A 53 -3.51 16.84 -6.61
CA MET A 53 -4.95 17.03 -6.78
C MET A 53 -5.32 17.35 -8.23
N ASP A 54 -4.58 18.24 -8.89
CA ASP A 54 -4.80 18.62 -10.29
C ASP A 54 -4.58 17.44 -11.24
N ALA A 55 -3.49 16.67 -11.01
CA ALA A 55 -3.19 15.51 -11.84
C ALA A 55 -4.26 14.42 -11.74
N VAL A 56 -4.76 14.16 -10.52
CA VAL A 56 -5.85 13.20 -10.29
C VAL A 56 -7.16 13.72 -10.86
N GLY A 57 -7.52 14.99 -10.61
CA GLY A 57 -8.77 15.59 -11.05
C GLY A 57 -8.89 15.72 -12.57
N THR A 58 -7.77 15.78 -13.30
CA THR A 58 -7.75 15.85 -14.78
C THR A 58 -7.56 14.49 -15.46
N ALA A 59 -7.31 13.42 -14.69
CA ALA A 59 -7.13 12.08 -15.23
C ALA A 59 -8.44 11.52 -15.78
N ARG A 60 -8.32 10.70 -16.84
CA ARG A 60 -9.50 10.08 -17.47
C ARG A 60 -9.87 8.75 -16.80
N GLY A 61 -11.16 8.57 -16.55
CA GLY A 61 -11.74 7.35 -15.96
C GLY A 61 -11.41 7.18 -14.48
N PRO A 62 -11.69 6.00 -13.92
CA PRO A 62 -11.31 5.69 -12.55
C PRO A 62 -9.82 5.81 -12.31
N VAL A 63 -9.44 6.35 -11.15
CA VAL A 63 -8.04 6.60 -10.79
C VAL A 63 -7.66 5.79 -9.56
N LEU A 64 -6.47 5.19 -9.58
CA LEU A 64 -5.86 4.54 -8.43
C LEU A 64 -4.49 5.18 -8.14
N CYS A 65 -4.23 5.52 -6.89
CA CYS A 65 -2.91 5.94 -6.42
C CYS A 65 -2.24 4.80 -5.65
N SER A 66 -1.13 4.28 -6.18
CA SER A 66 -0.44 3.12 -5.61
C SER A 66 0.57 3.46 -4.50
N CYS A 67 0.61 4.71 -4.06
CA CYS A 67 1.51 5.17 -3.01
C CYS A 67 0.73 5.58 -1.76
N SER A 68 0.93 4.87 -0.65
CA SER A 68 0.25 5.16 0.63
C SER A 68 0.64 6.53 1.21
N THR A 69 1.88 7.00 0.97
CA THR A 69 2.37 8.28 1.47
C THR A 69 1.54 9.47 0.96
N ILE A 70 1.22 9.48 -0.33
CA ILE A 70 0.43 10.55 -0.98
C ILE A 70 -1.03 10.16 -1.20
N GLY A 71 -1.38 8.92 -0.86
CA GLY A 71 -2.69 8.33 -1.14
C GLY A 71 -3.86 9.08 -0.53
N GLY A 72 -3.68 9.68 0.65
CA GLY A 72 -4.71 10.51 1.28
C GLY A 72 -5.10 11.71 0.41
N ILE A 73 -4.11 12.43 -0.12
CA ILE A 73 -4.36 13.60 -0.99
C ILE A 73 -4.97 13.16 -2.33
N ALA A 74 -4.46 12.08 -2.91
CA ALA A 74 -5.04 11.55 -4.14
C ALA A 74 -6.51 11.13 -3.95
N ALA A 75 -6.86 10.57 -2.79
CA ALA A 75 -8.23 10.20 -2.45
C ALA A 75 -9.16 11.40 -2.29
N GLU A 76 -8.69 12.53 -1.75
CA GLU A 76 -9.45 13.77 -1.68
C GLU A 76 -9.82 14.31 -3.09
N ALA A 77 -8.99 14.01 -4.10
CA ALA A 77 -9.26 14.34 -5.50
C ALA A 77 -10.04 13.25 -6.26
N GLY A 78 -10.49 12.19 -5.56
CA GLY A 78 -11.34 11.13 -6.12
C GLY A 78 -10.61 9.87 -6.56
N ALA A 79 -9.30 9.71 -6.31
CA ALA A 79 -8.61 8.47 -6.58
C ALA A 79 -8.94 7.39 -5.53
N ILE A 80 -8.91 6.13 -5.94
CA ILE A 80 -8.84 5.02 -5.01
C ILE A 80 -7.45 5.04 -4.36
N ARG A 81 -7.43 5.11 -3.05
CA ARG A 81 -6.23 4.95 -2.25
C ARG A 81 -5.91 3.45 -2.15
N ILE A 82 -4.69 3.05 -2.53
CA ILE A 82 -4.32 1.63 -2.65
C ILE A 82 -4.51 0.82 -1.38
N ASP A 83 -4.25 1.42 -0.22
CA ASP A 83 -4.27 0.76 1.08
C ASP A 83 -5.66 0.73 1.74
N GLN A 84 -6.63 1.49 1.25
CA GLN A 84 -7.94 1.60 1.89
C GLN A 84 -8.71 0.27 1.99
N PRO A 85 -8.88 -0.54 0.92
CA PRO A 85 -9.60 -1.81 1.04
C PRO A 85 -8.91 -2.80 1.99
N MET A 86 -7.59 -2.80 2.00
CA MET A 86 -6.78 -3.62 2.89
C MET A 86 -6.95 -3.20 4.36
N MET A 87 -6.92 -1.90 4.65
CA MET A 87 -7.11 -1.37 6.00
C MET A 87 -8.51 -1.63 6.53
N GLN A 88 -9.52 -1.56 5.66
CA GLN A 88 -10.87 -1.95 6.04
C GLN A 88 -10.94 -3.41 6.44
N ALA A 89 -10.34 -4.31 5.66
CA ALA A 89 -10.28 -5.74 5.98
C ALA A 89 -9.53 -6.00 7.30
N ALA A 90 -8.42 -5.30 7.56
CA ALA A 90 -7.69 -5.39 8.84
C ALA A 90 -8.56 -4.94 10.02
N ALA A 91 -9.29 -3.83 9.86
CA ALA A 91 -10.18 -3.31 10.87
C ALA A 91 -11.39 -4.24 11.13
N ASP A 92 -11.86 -4.96 10.12
CA ASP A 92 -12.96 -5.92 10.26
C ASP A 92 -12.52 -7.20 10.97
N ILE A 93 -11.26 -7.65 10.78
CA ILE A 93 -10.66 -8.73 11.56
C ILE A 93 -10.45 -8.29 13.01
N GLY A 94 -9.92 -7.08 13.23
CA GLY A 94 -9.69 -6.54 14.56
C GLY A 94 -8.67 -7.30 15.39
N GLY A 95 -8.78 -7.20 16.73
CA GLY A 95 -7.86 -7.85 17.66
C GLY A 95 -6.46 -7.24 17.61
N ARG A 96 -5.42 -8.09 17.61
CA ARG A 96 -4.02 -7.65 17.49
C ARG A 96 -3.64 -7.50 16.02
N ILE A 97 -3.34 -6.28 15.60
CA ILE A 97 -3.01 -5.92 14.22
C ILE A 97 -1.54 -5.53 14.15
N LEU A 98 -0.73 -6.27 13.39
CA LEU A 98 0.66 -5.92 13.12
C LEU A 98 0.76 -5.17 11.80
N VAL A 99 1.28 -3.93 11.81
CA VAL A 99 1.46 -3.09 10.63
C VAL A 99 2.95 -2.96 10.31
N ALA A 100 3.43 -3.61 9.26
CA ALA A 100 4.81 -3.55 8.79
C ALA A 100 4.96 -2.52 7.66
N TYR A 101 6.05 -1.72 7.71
CA TYR A 101 6.37 -0.72 6.69
C TYR A 101 7.88 -0.46 6.63
N CYS A 102 8.40 -0.17 5.42
CA CYS A 102 9.82 0.14 5.18
C CYS A 102 10.09 1.65 5.09
N LEU A 103 9.14 2.45 4.62
CA LEU A 103 9.28 3.91 4.54
C LEU A 103 8.60 4.59 5.73
N MET A 104 9.34 5.39 6.49
CA MET A 104 8.81 6.13 7.63
C MET A 104 7.72 7.14 7.23
N SER A 105 7.78 7.69 6.01
CA SER A 105 6.72 8.55 5.45
C SER A 105 5.38 7.82 5.24
N THR A 106 5.39 6.49 5.20
CA THR A 106 4.18 5.66 5.11
C THR A 106 3.49 5.48 6.46
N ALA A 107 4.22 5.55 7.57
CA ALA A 107 3.71 5.21 8.90
C ALA A 107 2.46 6.02 9.28
N THR A 108 2.58 7.35 9.31
CA THR A 108 1.46 8.23 9.72
C THR A 108 0.22 8.06 8.85
N PRO A 109 0.28 8.19 7.50
CA PRO A 109 -0.92 8.07 6.68
C PRO A 109 -1.55 6.66 6.70
N THR A 110 -0.75 5.62 6.98
CA THR A 110 -1.23 4.25 7.12
C THR A 110 -1.97 4.04 8.44
N LEU A 111 -1.38 4.47 9.55
CA LEU A 111 -2.00 4.32 10.87
C LEU A 111 -3.27 5.18 11.00
N GLU A 112 -3.25 6.41 10.50
CA GLU A 112 -4.45 7.27 10.46
C GLU A 112 -5.58 6.61 9.67
N LEU A 113 -5.27 5.97 8.53
CA LEU A 113 -6.26 5.25 7.76
C LEU A 113 -6.81 4.04 8.52
N LEU A 114 -5.95 3.26 9.18
CA LEU A 114 -6.39 2.12 9.98
C LEU A 114 -7.29 2.57 11.14
N TYR A 115 -6.93 3.61 11.87
CA TYR A 115 -7.78 4.18 12.92
C TYR A 115 -9.13 4.67 12.38
N LYS A 116 -9.13 5.29 11.20
CA LYS A 116 -10.38 5.69 10.52
C LYS A 116 -11.24 4.49 10.14
N CYS A 117 -10.64 3.40 9.64
CA CYS A 117 -11.37 2.18 9.30
C CYS A 117 -11.88 1.44 10.55
N LEU A 118 -11.20 1.54 11.68
CA LEU A 118 -11.65 1.00 12.96
C LEU A 118 -12.90 1.71 13.47
N ASP A 119 -13.09 2.97 13.15
CA ASP A 119 -14.28 3.75 13.52
C ASP A 119 -14.67 3.61 15.01
N GLY A 120 -13.68 3.79 15.90
CA GLY A 120 -13.83 3.66 17.35
C GLY A 120 -13.83 2.21 17.88
N ARG A 121 -13.75 1.19 17.03
CA ARG A 121 -13.57 -0.21 17.47
C ARG A 121 -12.20 -0.38 18.13
N ALA A 122 -12.16 -1.11 19.26
CA ALA A 122 -10.90 -1.39 19.95
C ALA A 122 -10.04 -2.39 19.16
N ALA A 123 -8.76 -2.09 19.02
CA ALA A 123 -7.76 -2.99 18.46
C ALA A 123 -6.40 -2.75 19.13
N ASP A 124 -5.58 -3.81 19.24
CA ASP A 124 -4.21 -3.76 19.75
C ASP A 124 -3.26 -3.61 18.55
N ILE A 125 -2.91 -2.34 18.21
CA ILE A 125 -2.14 -2.02 17.02
C ILE A 125 -0.65 -1.96 17.34
N HIS A 126 0.13 -2.75 16.63
CA HIS A 126 1.59 -2.79 16.70
C HIS A 126 2.22 -2.37 15.38
N SER A 127 3.22 -1.50 15.46
CA SER A 127 4.02 -1.09 14.30
C SER A 127 5.32 -1.87 14.23
N LEU A 128 5.66 -2.33 13.03
CA LEU A 128 6.94 -2.96 12.71
C LEU A 128 7.66 -2.14 11.63
N PRO A 129 8.45 -1.12 12.04
CA PRO A 129 9.24 -0.34 11.09
C PRO A 129 10.46 -1.12 10.63
N LEU A 130 10.64 -1.23 9.31
CA LEU A 130 11.72 -1.97 8.65
C LEU A 130 12.52 -1.07 7.68
N PRO A 131 12.93 0.15 8.08
CA PRO A 131 13.58 1.08 7.15
C PRO A 131 14.93 0.59 6.63
N HIS A 132 15.60 -0.28 7.37
CA HIS A 132 16.87 -0.88 6.98
C HIS A 132 16.75 -1.82 5.76
N LEU A 133 15.57 -2.33 5.46
CA LEU A 133 15.33 -3.20 4.31
C LEU A 133 15.08 -2.42 3.01
N TRP A 134 14.78 -1.11 3.09
CA TRP A 134 14.43 -0.35 1.90
C TRP A 134 15.55 -0.31 0.84
N ALA A 135 16.81 -0.35 1.26
CA ALA A 135 17.96 -0.41 0.36
C ALA A 135 17.95 -1.64 -0.57
N LEU A 136 17.42 -2.79 -0.11
CA LEU A 136 17.28 -3.99 -0.94
C LEU A 136 16.25 -3.76 -2.08
N PHE A 137 15.17 -3.08 -1.78
CA PHE A 137 14.19 -2.70 -2.81
C PHE A 137 14.78 -1.71 -3.83
N GLU A 138 15.51 -0.70 -3.37
CA GLU A 138 16.14 0.31 -4.24
C GLU A 138 17.24 -0.29 -5.12
N SER A 139 17.95 -1.30 -4.65
CA SER A 139 18.97 -2.02 -5.43
C SER A 139 18.39 -3.03 -6.43
N GLY A 140 17.08 -3.31 -6.35
CA GLY A 140 16.42 -4.32 -7.18
C GLY A 140 16.57 -5.76 -6.67
N ASP A 141 17.12 -5.96 -5.48
CA ASP A 141 17.20 -7.28 -4.83
C ASP A 141 15.85 -7.64 -4.19
N THR A 142 14.88 -7.89 -5.06
CA THR A 142 13.48 -8.05 -4.69
C THR A 142 13.26 -9.28 -3.82
N GLU A 143 13.92 -10.40 -4.15
CA GLU A 143 13.77 -11.65 -3.40
C GLU A 143 14.31 -11.52 -1.97
N ALA A 144 15.52 -10.97 -1.80
CA ALA A 144 16.09 -10.72 -0.47
C ALA A 144 15.22 -9.73 0.34
N PHE A 145 14.65 -8.72 -0.31
CA PHE A 145 13.73 -7.78 0.31
C PHE A 145 12.49 -8.47 0.88
N GLU A 146 11.84 -9.30 0.07
CA GLU A 146 10.61 -10.01 0.43
C GLU A 146 10.83 -11.06 1.52
N GLN A 147 11.90 -11.86 1.40
CA GLN A 147 12.29 -12.85 2.41
C GLN A 147 12.66 -12.19 3.74
N SER A 148 13.37 -11.06 3.71
CA SER A 148 13.75 -10.35 4.93
C SER A 148 12.54 -9.76 5.65
N ILE A 149 11.55 -9.22 4.92
CA ILE A 149 10.29 -8.74 5.53
C ILE A 149 9.54 -9.89 6.20
N ALA A 150 9.42 -11.03 5.52
CA ALA A 150 8.76 -12.21 6.07
C ALA A 150 9.44 -12.68 7.35
N ALA A 151 10.77 -12.77 7.36
CA ALA A 151 11.54 -13.16 8.53
C ALA A 151 11.34 -12.21 9.72
N GLU A 152 11.29 -10.90 9.49
CA GLU A 152 11.03 -9.91 10.54
C GLU A 152 9.60 -10.04 11.12
N VAL A 153 8.61 -10.32 10.29
CA VAL A 153 7.23 -10.59 10.72
C VAL A 153 7.19 -11.85 11.60
N ASP A 154 7.81 -12.94 11.17
CA ASP A 154 7.86 -14.20 11.91
C ASP A 154 8.60 -14.05 13.25
N VAL A 155 9.74 -13.33 13.27
CA VAL A 155 10.47 -13.01 14.51
C VAL A 155 9.63 -12.18 15.46
N TRP A 156 8.90 -11.19 14.94
CA TRP A 156 8.01 -10.39 15.77
C TRP A 156 6.93 -11.25 16.40
N ALA A 157 6.27 -12.12 15.62
CA ALA A 157 5.22 -13.02 16.08
C ALA A 157 5.73 -14.02 17.14
N ALA A 158 6.93 -14.58 16.94
CA ALA A 158 7.56 -15.49 17.89
C ALA A 158 7.84 -14.82 19.23
N LYS A 159 8.20 -13.53 19.25
CA LYS A 159 8.52 -12.79 20.48
C LYS A 159 7.29 -12.26 21.21
N ASN A 160 6.25 -11.87 20.50
CA ASN A 160 5.12 -11.10 21.03
C ASN A 160 3.80 -11.90 21.03
N GLY A 161 3.81 -13.11 20.47
CA GLY A 161 2.63 -13.91 20.18
C GLY A 161 2.01 -13.56 18.83
N ALA A 162 1.34 -14.52 18.22
CA ALA A 162 0.75 -14.36 16.89
C ALA A 162 -0.25 -13.19 16.85
N PRO A 163 -0.19 -12.30 15.86
CA PRO A 163 -1.23 -11.30 15.65
C PRO A 163 -2.49 -11.94 15.07
N ASN A 164 -3.63 -11.26 15.15
CA ASN A 164 -4.85 -11.67 14.45
C ASN A 164 -4.75 -11.41 12.95
N VAL A 165 -3.96 -10.41 12.56
CA VAL A 165 -3.70 -10.04 11.17
C VAL A 165 -2.40 -9.27 11.04
N VAL A 166 -1.67 -9.51 9.95
CA VAL A 166 -0.52 -8.72 9.50
C VAL A 166 -0.94 -7.85 8.33
N VAL A 167 -0.55 -6.58 8.35
CA VAL A 167 -0.71 -5.63 7.24
C VAL A 167 0.66 -5.29 6.68
N LEU A 168 0.92 -5.63 5.41
CA LEU A 168 2.09 -5.17 4.67
C LEU A 168 1.74 -3.85 3.98
N ALA A 169 2.09 -2.73 4.63
CA ALA A 169 1.53 -1.41 4.33
C ALA A 169 1.94 -0.80 2.99
N GLN A 170 2.94 -1.37 2.31
CA GLN A 170 3.41 -0.86 1.01
C GLN A 170 3.23 -1.90 -0.09
N ALA A 171 2.84 -1.43 -1.27
CA ALA A 171 2.65 -2.30 -2.43
C ALA A 171 3.93 -3.09 -2.81
N SER A 172 5.11 -2.51 -2.56
CA SER A 172 6.41 -3.17 -2.75
C SER A 172 6.60 -4.41 -1.88
N MET A 173 5.95 -4.48 -0.73
CA MET A 173 6.10 -5.56 0.25
C MET A 173 5.20 -6.77 -0.03
N SER A 174 4.30 -6.68 -1.03
CA SER A 174 3.18 -7.63 -1.16
C SER A 174 3.56 -9.09 -1.34
N ALA A 175 4.68 -9.40 -2.01
CA ALA A 175 5.09 -10.78 -2.23
C ALA A 175 5.76 -11.42 -0.98
N ALA A 176 6.14 -10.63 0.03
CA ALA A 176 6.65 -11.17 1.29
C ALA A 176 5.64 -12.12 1.99
N GLN A 177 4.34 -11.98 1.69
CA GLN A 177 3.31 -12.90 2.20
C GLN A 177 3.57 -14.37 1.81
N GLU A 178 4.29 -14.64 0.70
CA GLU A 178 4.56 -15.98 0.20
C GLU A 178 5.67 -16.69 0.99
N PHE A 179 6.48 -15.92 1.72
CA PHE A 179 7.61 -16.42 2.49
C PHE A 179 7.35 -16.47 4.00
N ALA A 180 6.37 -15.71 4.50
CA ALA A 180 6.07 -15.67 5.93
C ALA A 180 5.38 -16.94 6.40
N THR A 181 5.73 -17.36 7.62
CA THR A 181 5.24 -18.60 8.25
C THR A 181 4.23 -18.36 9.39
N VAL A 182 3.95 -17.10 9.71
CA VAL A 182 2.99 -16.73 10.75
C VAL A 182 1.58 -17.27 10.42
N ASP A 183 0.93 -17.90 11.41
CA ASP A 183 -0.40 -18.49 11.26
C ASP A 183 -1.52 -17.46 11.48
N CYS A 184 -1.59 -16.50 10.56
CA CYS A 184 -2.69 -15.53 10.51
C CYS A 184 -2.81 -14.93 9.11
N PRO A 185 -3.93 -14.27 8.77
CA PRO A 185 -4.06 -13.54 7.51
C PRO A 185 -2.97 -12.47 7.35
N ILE A 186 -2.31 -12.45 6.17
CA ILE A 186 -1.40 -11.38 5.77
C ILE A 186 -2.08 -10.60 4.66
N LEU A 187 -2.34 -9.33 4.91
CA LEU A 187 -3.05 -8.45 3.97
C LEU A 187 -2.08 -7.59 3.19
N THR A 188 -2.31 -7.53 1.88
CA THR A 188 -1.55 -6.74 0.92
C THR A 188 -2.48 -5.90 0.05
N SER A 189 -2.02 -4.75 -0.41
CA SER A 189 -2.89 -3.76 -1.00
C SER A 189 -3.12 -3.84 -2.51
N PRO A 190 -2.20 -4.35 -3.38
CA PRO A 190 -2.31 -4.12 -4.82
C PRO A 190 -3.55 -4.76 -5.46
N GLU A 191 -3.82 -6.03 -5.16
CA GLU A 191 -4.94 -6.75 -5.76
C GLU A 191 -6.29 -6.24 -5.23
N THR A 192 -6.39 -6.03 -3.92
CA THR A 192 -7.63 -5.53 -3.31
C THR A 192 -8.02 -4.15 -3.86
N ALA A 193 -7.03 -3.27 -4.04
CA ALA A 193 -7.27 -1.96 -4.64
C ALA A 193 -7.64 -2.05 -6.13
N PHE A 194 -7.02 -2.96 -6.88
CA PHE A 194 -7.36 -3.16 -8.29
C PHE A 194 -8.79 -3.71 -8.46
N ARG A 195 -9.22 -4.63 -7.60
CA ARG A 195 -10.61 -5.11 -7.58
C ARG A 195 -11.61 -3.98 -7.27
N ALA A 196 -11.27 -3.08 -6.34
CA ALA A 196 -12.08 -1.91 -6.05
C ALA A 196 -12.15 -0.94 -7.26
N LEU A 197 -11.04 -0.79 -8.00
CA LEU A 197 -10.99 -0.02 -9.24
C LEU A 197 -11.89 -0.62 -10.33
N LEU A 198 -11.87 -1.94 -10.52
CA LEU A 198 -12.74 -2.63 -11.47
C LEU A 198 -14.23 -2.47 -11.14
N ALA A 199 -14.57 -2.37 -9.87
CA ALA A 199 -15.95 -2.14 -9.44
C ALA A 199 -16.51 -0.76 -9.89
N GLN A 200 -15.63 0.23 -10.10
CA GLN A 200 -16.02 1.56 -10.63
C GLN A 200 -16.18 1.58 -12.16
N LEU A 201 -15.81 0.51 -12.86
CA LEU A 201 -15.97 0.41 -14.32
C LEU A 201 -17.30 -0.22 -14.74
N ARG A 202 -18.08 -0.69 -13.78
CA ARG A 202 -19.42 -1.29 -13.97
C ARG A 202 -20.49 -0.25 -13.81
#